data_36058ccd4983656cbfecb05ef2f56663
#
_entry.id   36058ccd4983656cbfecb05ef2f56663
#
_cell.length_a   1.000
_cell.length_b   1.000
_cell.length_c   1.000
_cell.angle_alpha   90.00
_cell.angle_beta   90.00
_cell.angle_gamma   90.00
#
_symmetry.space_group_name_H-M   'P 1'
#
loop_
_entity.id
_entity.type
_entity.pdbx_description
1 polymer ?
#
loop_
_entity_poly.entity_id
_entity_poly.type
_entity_poly.pdbx_seq_one_letter_code
_entity_poly.pdbx_strand_id
1 'polypeptide(L)'
;MISDLAELYGVETKMLVRAVKRNIDRFPPDFMFQLTKEEFDNLRCHFGTSSQWGGRRYLPYAFTEQGVAMLSSVLRSKRAIQVNIAIMRVFVRLRQILSTHKELPYKLSELERKIEKHDEEIKAIFDAIRQLMAPQEKPKRKIGF
;
A
#
# COMPACT_ATOMS: atom_id res chain seq x y z
N MET A 1 2.25 -12.16 8.01
CA MET A 1 1.31 -12.89 7.14
C MET A 1 -0.12 -12.45 7.44
N ILE A 2 -1.10 -13.06 6.82
CA ILE A 2 -2.52 -12.64 6.97
C ILE A 2 -2.96 -12.63 8.44
N SER A 3 -2.58 -13.62 9.23
CA SER A 3 -2.90 -13.68 10.66
C SER A 3 -2.32 -12.51 11.44
N ASP A 4 -1.11 -12.11 11.13
CA ASP A 4 -0.45 -10.97 11.79
C ASP A 4 -1.14 -9.65 11.43
N LEU A 5 -1.56 -9.51 10.17
CA LEU A 5 -2.31 -8.34 9.72
C LEU A 5 -3.70 -8.28 10.33
N ALA A 6 -4.35 -9.43 10.47
CA ALA A 6 -5.65 -9.50 11.14
C ALA A 6 -5.55 -9.06 12.61
N GLU A 7 -4.50 -9.50 13.30
CA GLU A 7 -4.21 -9.07 14.66
C GLU A 7 -3.92 -7.57 14.71
N LEU A 8 -3.09 -7.06 13.79
CA LEU A 8 -2.75 -5.64 13.70
C LEU A 8 -4.00 -4.77 13.55
N TYR A 9 -4.94 -5.18 12.71
CA TYR A 9 -6.17 -4.42 12.46
C TYR A 9 -7.32 -4.77 13.40
N GLY A 10 -7.11 -5.69 14.33
CA GLY A 10 -8.12 -6.08 15.30
C GLY A 10 -9.34 -6.76 14.68
N VAL A 11 -9.14 -7.58 13.66
CA VAL A 11 -10.20 -8.35 12.99
C VAL A 11 -9.85 -9.82 12.97
N GLU A 12 -10.87 -10.66 12.81
CA GLU A 12 -10.64 -12.09 12.59
C GLU A 12 -10.02 -12.34 11.22
N THR A 13 -9.15 -13.33 11.13
CA THR A 13 -8.50 -13.72 9.87
C THR A 13 -9.51 -14.00 8.76
N LYS A 14 -10.62 -14.66 9.10
CA LYS A 14 -11.72 -14.93 8.15
C LYS A 14 -12.32 -13.65 7.57
N MET A 15 -12.50 -12.64 8.40
CA MET A 15 -13.07 -11.36 7.96
C MET A 15 -12.10 -10.61 7.04
N LEU A 16 -10.81 -10.66 7.35
CA LEU A 16 -9.79 -10.07 6.49
C LEU A 16 -9.77 -10.75 5.12
N VAL A 17 -9.74 -12.07 5.09
CA VAL A 17 -9.75 -12.84 3.85
C VAL A 17 -10.99 -12.54 3.01
N ARG A 18 -12.15 -12.45 3.64
CA ARG A 18 -13.40 -12.09 2.95
C ARG A 18 -13.35 -10.68 2.37
N ALA A 19 -12.83 -9.72 3.13
CA ALA A 19 -12.71 -8.35 2.67
C ALA A 19 -11.79 -8.25 1.44
N VAL A 20 -10.67 -8.96 1.46
CA VAL A 20 -9.76 -9.03 0.31
C VAL A 20 -10.45 -9.65 -0.90
N LYS A 21 -11.14 -10.77 -0.73
CA LYS A 21 -11.85 -11.43 -1.83
C LYS A 21 -12.95 -10.57 -2.44
N ARG A 22 -13.70 -9.83 -1.60
CA ARG A 22 -14.74 -8.91 -2.08
C ARG A 22 -14.17 -7.72 -2.84
N ASN A 23 -12.93 -7.34 -2.54
CA ASN A 23 -12.26 -6.19 -3.10
C ASN A 23 -11.00 -6.59 -3.85
N ILE A 24 -11.01 -7.74 -4.50
CA ILE A 24 -9.82 -8.29 -5.15
C ILE A 24 -9.21 -7.34 -6.20
N ASP A 25 -10.03 -6.54 -6.86
CA ASP A 25 -9.60 -5.56 -7.84
C ASP A 25 -8.71 -4.44 -7.23
N ARG A 26 -8.78 -4.28 -5.91
CA ARG A 26 -7.95 -3.32 -5.18
C ARG A 26 -6.58 -3.88 -4.78
N PHE A 27 -6.33 -5.15 -5.05
CA PHE A 27 -5.10 -5.85 -4.67
C PHE A 27 -4.39 -6.40 -5.91
N PRO A 28 -3.78 -5.52 -6.73
CA PRO A 28 -2.96 -5.98 -7.85
C PRO A 28 -1.71 -6.72 -7.36
N PRO A 29 -0.96 -7.38 -8.26
CA PRO A 29 0.21 -8.19 -7.87
C PRO A 29 1.31 -7.46 -7.11
N ASP A 30 1.39 -6.14 -7.25
CA ASP A 30 2.33 -5.31 -6.49
C ASP A 30 1.81 -4.92 -5.09
N PHE A 31 0.55 -5.24 -4.78
CA PHE A 31 -0.04 -5.02 -3.45
C PHE A 31 -0.16 -6.32 -2.66
N MET A 32 -0.49 -7.39 -3.33
CA MET A 32 -0.66 -8.70 -2.72
C MET A 32 -0.19 -9.78 -3.69
N PHE A 33 0.55 -10.75 -3.21
CA PHE A 33 0.99 -11.87 -4.01
C PHE A 33 1.00 -13.17 -3.20
N GLN A 34 0.84 -14.28 -3.89
CA GLN A 34 0.95 -15.59 -3.27
C GLN A 34 2.41 -15.99 -3.17
N LEU A 35 2.83 -16.46 -2.00
CA LEU A 35 4.20 -16.94 -1.82
C LEU A 35 4.44 -18.21 -2.63
N THR A 36 5.64 -18.34 -3.18
CA THR A 36 6.10 -19.61 -3.75
C THR A 36 6.43 -20.59 -2.62
N LYS A 37 6.51 -21.86 -2.94
CA LYS A 37 6.88 -22.89 -1.98
C LYS A 37 8.25 -22.63 -1.36
N GLU A 38 9.22 -22.19 -2.16
CA GLU A 38 10.57 -21.86 -1.70
C GLU A 38 10.55 -20.69 -0.73
N GLU A 39 9.84 -19.62 -1.09
CA GLU A 39 9.70 -18.43 -0.25
C GLU A 39 9.03 -18.77 1.08
N PHE A 40 8.00 -19.60 1.04
CA PHE A 40 7.30 -20.04 2.24
C PHE A 40 8.18 -20.93 3.14
N ASP A 41 8.91 -21.87 2.56
CA ASP A 41 9.83 -22.73 3.30
C ASP A 41 10.97 -21.92 3.92
N ASN A 42 11.51 -20.96 3.21
CA ASN A 42 12.54 -20.05 3.73
C ASN A 42 12.01 -19.22 4.91
N LEU A 43 10.81 -18.71 4.83
CA LEU A 43 10.18 -17.99 5.95
C LEU A 43 9.94 -18.88 7.15
N ARG A 44 9.52 -20.10 6.95
CA ARG A 44 9.35 -21.09 8.03
C ARG A 44 10.67 -21.38 8.72
N CYS A 45 11.73 -21.61 7.98
CA CYS A 45 13.06 -21.82 8.53
C CYS A 45 13.58 -20.60 9.28
N HIS A 46 13.34 -19.40 8.74
CA HIS A 46 13.83 -18.16 9.32
C HIS A 46 13.12 -17.80 10.64
N PHE A 47 11.83 -18.05 10.74
CA PHE A 47 11.05 -17.76 11.94
C PHE A 47 10.92 -18.94 12.91
N GLY A 48 11.54 -20.07 12.61
CA GLY A 48 11.50 -21.25 13.47
C GLY A 48 10.09 -21.80 13.70
N THR A 49 9.14 -21.46 12.86
CA THR A 49 7.77 -21.96 12.97
C THR A 49 7.73 -23.43 12.57
N SER A 50 7.45 -24.24 13.58
CA SER A 50 7.31 -25.66 13.39
C SER A 50 5.98 -26.02 12.73
N SER A 51 5.85 -27.25 12.47
CA SER A 51 4.80 -28.10 11.89
C SER A 51 3.32 -27.67 11.98
N GLN A 52 2.95 -26.59 12.62
CA GLN A 52 1.55 -26.11 12.68
C GLN A 52 0.98 -25.72 11.30
N TRP A 53 1.83 -25.58 10.33
CA TRP A 53 1.49 -25.18 8.97
C TRP A 53 1.44 -26.36 8.00
N GLY A 54 1.71 -27.55 8.45
CA GLY A 54 1.72 -28.77 7.63
C GLY A 54 0.37 -29.18 7.06
N GLY A 55 -0.73 -28.51 7.42
CA GLY A 55 -2.07 -28.80 6.94
C GLY A 55 -2.64 -27.80 5.94
N ARG A 56 -1.91 -26.77 5.54
CA ARG A 56 -2.42 -25.78 4.57
C ARG A 56 -2.36 -26.33 3.16
N ARG A 57 -3.54 -26.42 2.53
CA ARG A 57 -3.67 -26.79 1.13
C ARG A 57 -3.14 -25.74 0.17
N TYR A 58 -3.06 -24.49 0.61
CA TYR A 58 -2.72 -23.34 -0.23
C TYR A 58 -1.55 -22.57 0.37
N LEU A 59 -0.69 -22.08 -0.51
CA LEU A 59 0.38 -21.18 -0.12
C LEU A 59 -0.20 -19.85 0.37
N PRO A 60 0.38 -19.25 1.41
CA PRO A 60 -0.16 -18.01 1.96
C PRO A 60 0.07 -16.82 1.02
N TYR A 61 -0.77 -15.82 1.17
CA TYR A 61 -0.58 -14.53 0.52
C TYR A 61 0.25 -13.60 1.40
N ALA A 62 1.09 -12.83 0.76
CA ALA A 62 1.86 -11.76 1.38
C ALA A 62 1.38 -10.42 0.85
N PHE A 63 1.46 -9.41 1.70
CA PHE A 63 1.07 -8.04 1.37
C PHE A 63 2.29 -7.14 1.38
N THR A 64 2.40 -6.29 0.38
CA THR A 64 3.39 -5.21 0.36
C THR A 64 2.91 -4.05 1.24
N GLU A 65 3.73 -3.02 1.40
CA GLU A 65 3.34 -1.81 2.12
C GLU A 65 2.07 -1.19 1.54
N GLN A 66 1.97 -1.14 0.22
CA GLN A 66 0.78 -0.64 -0.46
C GLN A 66 -0.44 -1.52 -0.18
N GLY A 67 -0.24 -2.84 -0.14
CA GLY A 67 -1.31 -3.78 0.19
C GLY A 67 -1.81 -3.63 1.62
N VAL A 68 -0.90 -3.43 2.57
CA VAL A 68 -1.26 -3.16 3.97
C VAL A 68 -2.06 -1.85 4.08
N ALA A 69 -1.63 -0.81 3.38
CA ALA A 69 -2.37 0.46 3.34
C ALA A 69 -3.75 0.29 2.70
N MET A 70 -3.86 -0.49 1.63
CA MET A 70 -5.15 -0.77 0.98
C MET A 70 -6.09 -1.54 1.91
N LEU A 71 -5.58 -2.46 2.73
CA LEU A 71 -6.37 -3.18 3.72
C LEU A 71 -7.09 -2.23 4.68
N SER A 72 -6.44 -1.14 5.08
CA SER A 72 -7.05 -0.15 5.97
C SER A 72 -8.31 0.47 5.38
N SER A 73 -8.42 0.54 4.06
CA SER A 73 -9.58 1.11 3.38
C SER A 73 -10.72 0.13 3.18
N VAL A 74 -10.45 -1.17 3.20
CA VAL A 74 -11.49 -2.20 2.98
C VAL A 74 -11.97 -2.86 4.26
N LEU A 75 -11.18 -2.80 5.33
CA LEU A 75 -11.57 -3.30 6.65
C LEU A 75 -12.38 -2.25 7.42
N ARG A 76 -13.33 -2.71 8.23
CA ARG A 76 -14.27 -1.85 8.96
C ARG A 76 -13.98 -1.73 10.45
N SER A 77 -12.89 -2.32 10.95
CA SER A 77 -12.53 -2.19 12.35
C SER A 77 -12.17 -0.75 12.71
N LYS A 78 -12.34 -0.38 13.96
CA LYS A 78 -11.93 0.96 14.46
C LYS A 78 -10.45 1.23 14.15
N ARG A 79 -9.60 0.23 14.36
CA ARG A 79 -8.17 0.35 14.13
C ARG A 79 -7.85 0.56 12.65
N ALA A 80 -8.50 -0.17 11.76
CA ALA A 80 -8.34 0.01 10.32
C ALA A 80 -8.78 1.40 9.87
N ILE A 81 -9.89 1.89 10.37
CA ILE A 81 -10.38 3.24 10.08
C ILE A 81 -9.38 4.29 10.57
N GLN A 82 -8.86 4.14 11.78
CA GLN A 82 -7.85 5.06 12.33
C GLN A 82 -6.56 5.06 11.50
N VAL A 83 -6.10 3.90 11.09
CA VAL A 83 -4.92 3.78 10.22
C VAL A 83 -5.17 4.45 8.87
N ASN A 84 -6.33 4.23 8.26
CA ASN A 84 -6.68 4.87 7.00
C ASN A 84 -6.72 6.40 7.13
N ILE A 85 -7.31 6.91 8.18
CA ILE A 85 -7.34 8.36 8.47
C ILE A 85 -5.90 8.89 8.63
N ALA A 86 -5.05 8.19 9.37
CA ALA A 86 -3.65 8.56 9.54
C ALA A 86 -2.90 8.59 8.23
N ILE A 87 -3.11 7.61 7.36
CA ILE A 87 -2.50 7.55 6.02
C ILE A 87 -2.91 8.77 5.20
N MET A 88 -4.19 9.11 5.18
CA MET A 88 -4.68 10.28 4.44
C MET A 88 -4.09 11.59 4.96
N ARG A 89 -3.99 11.74 6.28
CA ARG A 89 -3.37 12.92 6.90
C ARG A 89 -1.89 13.05 6.57
N VAL A 90 -1.16 11.95 6.65
CA VAL A 90 0.27 11.92 6.29
C VAL A 90 0.47 12.24 4.82
N PHE A 91 -0.37 11.71 3.94
CA PHE A 91 -0.33 11.99 2.51
C PHE A 91 -0.48 13.48 2.22
N VAL A 92 -1.48 14.11 2.81
CA VAL A 92 -1.70 15.57 2.63
C VAL A 92 -0.51 16.37 3.18
N ARG A 93 0.02 15.99 4.33
CA ARG A 93 1.17 16.66 4.93
C ARG A 93 2.43 16.53 4.07
N LEU A 94 2.71 15.35 3.55
CA LEU A 94 3.83 15.13 2.62
C LEU A 94 3.69 16.00 1.37
N ARG A 95 2.49 16.09 0.83
CA ARG A 95 2.19 16.93 -0.31
C ARG A 95 2.48 18.41 -0.02
N GLN A 96 2.10 18.89 1.15
CA GLN A 96 2.39 20.26 1.58
C GLN A 96 3.90 20.50 1.72
N ILE A 97 4.63 19.55 2.32
CA ILE A 97 6.08 19.63 2.45
C ILE A 97 6.74 19.67 1.07
N LEU A 98 6.33 18.79 0.16
CA LEU A 98 6.86 18.75 -1.21
C LEU A 98 6.60 20.06 -1.97
N SER A 99 5.44 20.67 -1.77
CA SER A 99 5.09 21.93 -2.43
C SER A 99 5.88 23.13 -1.92
N THR A 100 6.41 23.08 -0.68
CA THR A 100 7.22 24.14 -0.10
C THR A 100 8.69 24.05 -0.46
N HIS A 101 9.17 22.90 -0.89
CA HIS A 101 10.57 22.72 -1.29
C HIS A 101 10.74 22.96 -2.79
N LYS A 102 11.19 24.16 -3.15
CA LYS A 102 11.40 24.57 -4.53
C LYS A 102 12.45 23.76 -5.30
N GLU A 103 13.34 23.09 -4.59
CA GLU A 103 14.41 22.27 -5.17
C GLU A 103 13.92 20.91 -5.67
N LEU A 104 12.85 20.38 -5.10
CA LEU A 104 12.35 19.04 -5.43
C LEU A 104 11.89 18.90 -6.88
N PRO A 105 11.19 19.87 -7.50
CA PRO A 105 10.83 19.77 -8.91
C PRO A 105 12.04 19.63 -9.84
N TYR A 106 13.14 20.31 -9.52
CA TYR A 106 14.37 20.22 -10.30
C TYR A 106 15.03 18.86 -10.17
N LYS A 107 15.14 18.35 -8.95
CA LYS A 107 15.68 17.01 -8.69
C LYS A 107 14.83 15.93 -9.34
N LEU A 108 13.52 16.08 -9.30
CA LEU A 108 12.60 15.16 -9.95
C LEU A 108 12.78 15.17 -11.47
N SER A 109 12.94 16.34 -12.07
CA SER A 109 13.19 16.47 -13.50
C SER A 109 14.52 15.86 -13.93
N GLU A 110 15.57 16.00 -13.12
CA GLU A 110 16.85 15.35 -13.37
C GLU A 110 16.75 13.83 -13.30
N LEU A 111 16.04 13.31 -12.31
CA LEU A 111 15.80 11.88 -12.17
C LEU A 111 15.03 11.34 -13.37
N GLU A 112 14.02 12.06 -13.80
CA GLU A 112 13.21 11.71 -14.96
C GLU A 112 14.05 11.63 -16.24
N ARG A 113 14.96 12.57 -16.46
CA ARG A 113 15.88 12.51 -17.60
C ARG A 113 16.75 11.26 -17.58
N LYS A 114 17.22 10.87 -16.41
CA LYS A 114 18.05 9.66 -16.25
C LYS A 114 17.28 8.38 -16.52
N ILE A 115 15.96 8.40 -16.33
CA ILE A 115 15.08 7.24 -16.46
C ILE A 115 14.23 7.29 -17.73
N GLU A 116 14.38 8.33 -18.54
CA GLU A 116 13.54 8.66 -19.70
C GLU A 116 13.42 7.54 -20.76
N LYS A 117 14.31 6.57 -20.69
CA LYS A 117 14.31 5.41 -21.59
C LYS A 117 13.68 4.17 -20.99
N HIS A 118 13.17 4.28 -19.77
CA HIS A 118 12.54 3.20 -19.07
C HIS A 118 11.04 3.43 -19.05
N ASP A 119 10.32 2.46 -18.89
CA ASP A 119 8.91 2.18 -18.82
C ASP A 119 7.95 3.39 -18.74
N GLU A 120 6.88 3.36 -19.52
CA GLU A 120 5.79 4.35 -19.49
C GLU A 120 5.12 4.43 -18.12
N GLU A 121 5.09 3.36 -17.36
CA GLU A 121 4.57 3.34 -15.99
C GLU A 121 5.34 4.28 -15.08
N ILE A 122 6.66 4.36 -15.22
CA ILE A 122 7.51 5.26 -14.44
C ILE A 122 7.19 6.71 -14.78
N LYS A 123 6.95 7.02 -16.06
CA LYS A 123 6.51 8.35 -16.47
C LYS A 123 5.19 8.75 -15.82
N ALA A 124 4.24 7.83 -15.76
CA ALA A 124 2.94 8.06 -15.12
C ALA A 124 3.10 8.37 -13.62
N ILE A 125 4.02 7.68 -12.94
CA ILE A 125 4.33 7.94 -11.52
C ILE A 125 4.93 9.33 -11.34
N PHE A 126 5.87 9.73 -12.18
CA PHE A 126 6.47 11.08 -12.14
C PHE A 126 5.43 12.17 -12.39
N ASP A 127 4.53 11.96 -13.36
CA ASP A 127 3.45 12.90 -13.64
C ASP A 127 2.50 13.02 -12.45
N ALA A 128 2.16 11.92 -11.80
CA ALA A 128 1.35 11.94 -10.59
C ALA A 128 2.02 12.73 -9.46
N ILE A 129 3.32 12.52 -9.25
CA ILE A 129 4.09 13.25 -8.24
C ILE A 129 4.12 14.74 -8.56
N ARG A 130 4.29 15.12 -9.82
CA ARG A 130 4.25 16.53 -10.24
C ARG A 130 2.89 17.17 -9.97
N GLN A 131 1.81 16.47 -10.25
CA GLN A 131 0.47 16.97 -9.93
C GLN A 131 0.29 17.19 -8.43
N LEU A 132 0.87 16.33 -7.60
CA LEU A 132 0.86 16.47 -6.15
C LEU A 132 1.67 17.68 -5.67
N MET A 133 2.72 18.04 -6.39
CA MET A 133 3.57 19.19 -6.08
C MET A 133 3.06 20.50 -6.66
N ALA A 134 2.11 20.46 -7.60
CA ALA A 134 1.53 21.65 -8.17
C ALA A 134 0.85 22.51 -7.10
N PRO A 135 1.04 23.86 -7.11
CA PRO A 135 0.36 24.72 -6.16
C PRO A 135 -1.13 24.56 -6.33
N GLN A 136 -1.79 24.21 -5.24
CA GLN A 136 -3.24 24.13 -5.25
C GLN A 136 -3.83 25.52 -5.27
N GLU A 137 -4.73 25.75 -6.20
CA GLU A 137 -5.72 26.78 -6.02
C GLU A 137 -6.45 26.50 -4.69
N LYS A 138 -6.63 27.56 -3.89
CA LYS A 138 -7.35 27.44 -2.61
C LYS A 138 -8.60 26.59 -2.85
N PRO A 139 -8.76 25.51 -2.09
CA PRO A 139 -9.92 24.66 -2.31
C PRO A 139 -11.15 25.51 -2.03
N LYS A 140 -11.91 25.79 -3.08
CA LYS A 140 -13.27 26.22 -2.89
C LYS A 140 -13.90 25.08 -2.11
N ARG A 141 -14.30 25.33 -0.86
CA ARG A 141 -15.06 24.37 -0.09
C ARG A 141 -16.24 23.93 -0.93
N LYS A 142 -16.10 22.83 -1.61
CA LYS A 142 -17.26 22.18 -2.17
C LYS A 142 -18.01 21.57 -0.99
N ILE A 143 -19.02 22.29 -0.61
CA ILE A 143 -19.97 21.80 0.37
C ILE A 143 -20.83 20.78 -0.32
N GLY A 144 -20.84 19.61 0.22
CA GLY A 144 -21.64 18.53 -0.27
C GLY A 144 -20.89 17.69 -1.26
N PHE A 145 -21.00 16.58 -1.14
CA PHE A 145 -20.62 15.59 -1.99
C PHE A 145 -21.61 15.29 -3.01
#